data_f6c607f033d634698fc45d75a6002008
#
_entry.id   f6c607f033d634698fc45d75a6002008
#
_cell.length_a   1.000
_cell.length_b   1.000
_cell.length_c   1.000
_cell.angle_alpha   90.00
_cell.angle_beta   90.00
_cell.angle_gamma   90.00
#
_symmetry.space_group_name_H-M   'P 1'
#
loop_
_entity.id
_entity.type
_entity.pdbx_description
1 polymer ?
#
loop_
_entity_poly.entity_id
_entity_poly.type
_entity_poly.pdbx_seq_one_letter_code
_entity_poly.pdbx_strand_id
1 'polypeptide(L)'
;MRRLIQGGTIVNEGRSFIGSLIIEDDCIIEIIENNETPRGEFDEIVNATGCFVLPGVIDDHVHFREPGLTEKADIGSESRAAAYGGVTSYFEMPNTNPQTTTLEALQDKWERAKRSSHVNYSFFIGATNTNQTLFPQLDIHTIPGIKLFMGASTGNMLVDRREALEITFRTAAELNLPVMTHCEDSGIINENMKVAKEQFGDDPDITHHWEIRSAEACWASSLLAVELARKYKTQLHIAHISTAKELSLANHPEDEGRITLEAIIAHIAFSNEDYLTKKALIKCNPSVKTVADRDAIRQALTDGRITVIGTDHAPHLWAQKQGGCSKAASGMPMVQFSLVTMLELVDKGVLTIEQMVNLMSHAPARLFRIDQRGFLRKGYKADIIIVAPDQPWTVNEDCIQSKCKWSPMMGHTYQWRVLHTFCNGNHLLNKEKFDNTIHGERITFRNDN
;
A
#
# COMPACT_ATOMS: atom_id res chain seq x y z
N MET A 1 -27.29 12.18 -7.13
CA MET A 1 -27.82 11.21 -6.14
C MET A 1 -27.40 11.64 -4.75
N ARG A 2 -28.36 11.77 -3.82
CA ARG A 2 -28.08 12.28 -2.48
C ARG A 2 -28.20 11.14 -1.45
N ARG A 3 -27.11 10.89 -0.70
CA ARG A 3 -27.02 9.78 0.27
C ARG A 3 -26.76 10.31 1.68
N LEU A 4 -27.26 9.59 2.67
CA LEU A 4 -27.01 9.81 4.08
C LEU A 4 -26.33 8.58 4.69
N ILE A 5 -25.15 8.76 5.28
CA ILE A 5 -24.53 7.80 6.21
C ILE A 5 -24.84 8.30 7.61
N GLN A 6 -25.66 7.55 8.38
CA GLN A 6 -26.29 8.04 9.60
C GLN A 6 -25.72 7.36 10.86
N GLY A 7 -25.33 8.17 11.84
CA GLY A 7 -25.18 7.78 13.25
C GLY A 7 -23.97 6.90 13.55
N GLY A 8 -22.93 6.92 12.70
CA GLY A 8 -21.69 6.17 12.94
C GLY A 8 -20.68 6.96 13.78
N THR A 9 -19.66 6.26 14.26
CA THR A 9 -18.45 6.88 14.83
C THR A 9 -17.54 7.31 13.68
N ILE A 10 -17.52 8.59 13.38
CA ILE A 10 -16.65 9.17 12.34
C ILE A 10 -15.24 9.32 12.92
N VAL A 11 -14.24 8.77 12.21
CA VAL A 11 -12.83 8.91 12.57
C VAL A 11 -12.12 9.71 11.48
N ASN A 12 -11.73 10.92 11.80
CA ASN A 12 -11.10 11.82 10.85
C ASN A 12 -10.20 12.84 11.55
N GLU A 13 -9.05 13.13 10.98
CA GLU A 13 -8.11 14.17 11.44
C GLU A 13 -7.79 14.11 12.95
N GLY A 14 -7.51 12.91 13.45
CA GLY A 14 -7.10 12.67 14.83
C GLY A 14 -8.24 12.70 15.85
N ARG A 15 -9.50 12.73 15.41
CA ARG A 15 -10.70 12.74 16.26
C ARG A 15 -11.64 11.59 15.92
N SER A 16 -12.34 11.11 16.93
CA SER A 16 -13.49 10.21 16.81
C SER A 16 -14.72 10.84 17.43
N PHE A 17 -15.85 10.87 16.71
CA PHE A 17 -17.09 11.46 17.20
C PHE A 17 -18.32 10.80 16.54
N ILE A 18 -19.45 10.78 17.24
CA ILE A 18 -20.72 10.31 16.64
C ILE A 18 -21.23 11.37 15.68
N GLY A 19 -21.58 10.95 14.45
CA GLY A 19 -22.06 11.88 13.44
C GLY A 19 -22.67 11.21 12.23
N SER A 20 -23.01 12.06 11.24
CA SER A 20 -23.55 11.63 9.97
C SER A 20 -22.88 12.37 8.82
N LEU A 21 -22.83 11.75 7.64
CA LEU A 21 -22.28 12.35 6.43
C LEU A 21 -23.38 12.45 5.38
N ILE A 22 -23.47 13.60 4.70
CA ILE A 22 -24.30 13.76 3.51
C ILE A 22 -23.38 13.80 2.29
N ILE A 23 -23.68 12.90 1.35
CA ILE A 23 -23.01 12.80 0.06
C ILE A 23 -23.97 13.27 -1.02
N GLU A 24 -23.50 14.09 -1.94
CA GLU A 24 -24.22 14.44 -3.16
C GLU A 24 -23.33 14.14 -4.36
N ASP A 25 -23.84 13.26 -5.23
CA ASP A 25 -23.12 12.69 -6.35
C ASP A 25 -21.79 12.05 -5.91
N ASP A 26 -20.64 12.68 -6.17
CA ASP A 26 -19.31 12.13 -5.88
C ASP A 26 -18.61 12.78 -4.67
N CYS A 27 -19.25 13.78 -4.03
CA CYS A 27 -18.63 14.60 -3.00
C CYS A 27 -19.36 14.54 -1.65
N ILE A 28 -18.60 14.71 -0.57
CA ILE A 28 -19.13 14.99 0.77
C ILE A 28 -19.57 16.45 0.80
N ILE A 29 -20.84 16.71 1.05
CA ILE A 29 -21.38 18.08 1.11
C ILE A 29 -21.57 18.59 2.54
N GLU A 30 -21.72 17.67 3.51
CA GLU A 30 -21.93 18.04 4.91
C GLU A 30 -21.47 16.95 5.85
N ILE A 31 -20.89 17.35 6.99
CA ILE A 31 -20.57 16.50 8.14
C ILE A 31 -21.38 17.04 9.31
N ILE A 32 -22.22 16.19 9.88
CA ILE A 32 -23.14 16.55 10.96
C ILE A 32 -22.64 15.88 12.23
N GLU A 33 -22.29 16.69 13.24
CA GLU A 33 -21.81 16.21 14.55
C GLU A 33 -22.96 16.19 15.58
N ASN A 34 -22.78 15.45 16.67
CA ASN A 34 -23.57 15.55 17.90
C ASN A 34 -25.08 15.26 17.78
N ASN A 35 -25.49 14.22 17.05
CA ASN A 35 -26.90 13.82 16.93
C ASN A 35 -27.87 14.91 16.36
N GLU A 36 -27.33 15.92 15.71
CA GLU A 36 -28.20 16.81 14.94
C GLU A 36 -28.94 16.02 13.86
N THR A 37 -30.21 16.36 13.65
CA THR A 37 -31.03 15.65 12.67
C THR A 37 -30.66 16.08 11.25
N PRO A 38 -30.19 15.16 10.38
CA PRO A 38 -29.94 15.45 8.98
C PRO A 38 -31.21 15.98 8.29
N ARG A 39 -31.07 17.04 7.49
CA ARG A 39 -32.21 17.70 6.82
C ARG A 39 -32.23 17.38 5.33
N GLY A 40 -33.44 17.23 4.79
CA GLY A 40 -33.71 17.02 3.37
C GLY A 40 -34.17 15.61 3.06
N GLU A 41 -34.40 15.35 1.78
CA GLU A 41 -34.71 14.02 1.25
C GLU A 41 -33.43 13.34 0.78
N PHE A 42 -33.37 12.02 0.93
CA PHE A 42 -32.22 11.20 0.56
C PHE A 42 -32.68 10.04 -0.31
N ASP A 43 -31.97 9.81 -1.40
CA ASP A 43 -32.20 8.66 -2.29
C ASP A 43 -31.81 7.34 -1.62
N GLU A 44 -30.81 7.38 -0.73
CA GLU A 44 -30.31 6.23 0.02
C GLU A 44 -29.91 6.66 1.44
N ILE A 45 -30.28 5.85 2.43
CA ILE A 45 -29.86 6.01 3.83
C ILE A 45 -29.15 4.75 4.28
N VAL A 46 -27.88 4.89 4.70
CA VAL A 46 -27.07 3.82 5.28
C VAL A 46 -26.94 4.06 6.78
N ASN A 47 -27.56 3.17 7.56
CA ASN A 47 -27.44 3.21 9.02
C ASN A 47 -26.08 2.67 9.45
N ALA A 48 -25.23 3.52 10.02
CA ALA A 48 -23.89 3.21 10.53
C ALA A 48 -23.83 3.14 12.07
N THR A 49 -24.98 3.10 12.76
CA THR A 49 -25.02 3.02 14.21
C THR A 49 -24.25 1.79 14.72
N GLY A 50 -23.32 2.02 15.66
CA GLY A 50 -22.43 0.96 16.19
C GLY A 50 -21.25 0.62 15.25
N CYS A 51 -21.14 1.29 14.11
CA CYS A 51 -20.03 1.14 13.18
C CYS A 51 -19.11 2.35 13.20
N PHE A 52 -17.91 2.18 12.65
CA PHE A 52 -16.98 3.27 12.41
C PHE A 52 -17.03 3.70 10.94
N VAL A 53 -17.03 5.00 10.72
CA VAL A 53 -17.01 5.63 9.38
C VAL A 53 -15.65 6.28 9.17
N LEU A 54 -14.89 5.73 8.23
CA LEU A 54 -13.50 6.10 7.98
C LEU A 54 -13.35 6.68 6.58
N PRO A 55 -12.38 7.57 6.32
CA PRO A 55 -11.97 7.86 4.94
C PRO A 55 -11.42 6.61 4.27
N GLY A 56 -11.63 6.49 2.97
CA GLY A 56 -11.12 5.38 2.18
C GLY A 56 -9.61 5.19 2.35
N VAL A 57 -9.18 3.94 2.48
CA VAL A 57 -7.76 3.60 2.54
C VAL A 57 -7.10 3.90 1.20
N ILE A 58 -5.89 4.47 1.25
CA ILE A 58 -5.02 4.71 0.10
C ILE A 58 -3.81 3.78 0.25
N ASP A 59 -3.72 2.79 -0.63
CA ASP A 59 -2.60 1.85 -0.67
C ASP A 59 -1.59 2.30 -1.73
N ASP A 60 -0.47 2.80 -1.29
CA ASP A 60 0.56 3.37 -2.16
C ASP A 60 1.52 2.34 -2.76
N HIS A 61 1.30 1.03 -2.48
CA HIS A 61 2.21 -0.02 -2.91
C HIS A 61 1.50 -1.33 -3.27
N VAL A 62 1.14 -1.48 -4.55
CA VAL A 62 0.53 -2.73 -5.05
C VAL A 62 1.15 -3.21 -6.36
N HIS A 63 0.99 -4.52 -6.65
CA HIS A 63 1.40 -5.20 -7.87
C HIS A 63 0.21 -5.97 -8.43
N PHE A 64 -0.67 -5.33 -9.20
CA PHE A 64 -1.87 -5.93 -9.78
C PHE A 64 -1.59 -6.75 -11.06
N ARG A 65 -0.32 -6.85 -11.44
CA ARG A 65 0.20 -7.77 -12.46
C ARG A 65 -0.21 -7.48 -13.89
N GLU A 66 -1.00 -6.49 -14.16
CA GLU A 66 -1.42 -6.12 -15.52
C GLU A 66 -0.70 -4.83 -15.98
N PRO A 67 -0.14 -4.86 -17.22
CA PRO A 67 -0.20 -5.91 -18.25
C PRO A 67 0.80 -7.07 -18.07
N GLY A 68 0.56 -8.14 -18.82
CA GLY A 68 1.53 -9.19 -19.16
C GLY A 68 1.78 -10.28 -18.12
N LEU A 69 1.18 -10.19 -16.93
CA LEU A 69 1.28 -11.20 -15.86
C LEU A 69 -0.12 -11.58 -15.34
N THR A 70 -1.11 -11.49 -16.22
CA THR A 70 -2.53 -11.59 -15.87
C THR A 70 -2.99 -13.01 -15.49
N GLU A 71 -2.16 -14.00 -15.69
CA GLU A 71 -2.37 -15.33 -15.14
C GLU A 71 -2.35 -15.34 -13.60
N LYS A 72 -1.59 -14.41 -12.98
CA LYS A 72 -1.48 -14.28 -11.52
C LYS A 72 -2.59 -13.41 -10.94
N ALA A 73 -2.85 -12.27 -11.57
CA ALA A 73 -3.80 -11.26 -11.15
C ALA A 73 -4.03 -10.23 -12.26
N ASP A 74 -5.10 -9.45 -12.19
CA ASP A 74 -5.39 -8.34 -13.10
C ASP A 74 -6.01 -7.15 -12.34
N ILE A 75 -6.07 -6.00 -12.99
CA ILE A 75 -6.59 -4.76 -12.38
C ILE A 75 -8.04 -4.96 -11.88
N GLY A 76 -8.87 -5.67 -12.64
CA GLY A 76 -10.26 -5.90 -12.26
C GLY A 76 -10.40 -6.72 -10.99
N SER A 77 -9.73 -7.87 -10.91
CA SER A 77 -9.78 -8.75 -9.74
C SER A 77 -9.18 -8.13 -8.50
N GLU A 78 -8.03 -7.46 -8.63
CA GLU A 78 -7.33 -6.93 -7.46
C GLU A 78 -7.93 -5.61 -6.96
N SER A 79 -8.47 -4.77 -7.85
CA SER A 79 -9.24 -3.59 -7.42
C SER A 79 -10.57 -3.97 -6.75
N ARG A 80 -11.17 -5.08 -7.13
CA ARG A 80 -12.28 -5.68 -6.39
C ARG A 80 -11.84 -6.16 -5.00
N ALA A 81 -10.71 -6.87 -4.90
CA ALA A 81 -10.14 -7.28 -3.62
C ALA A 81 -9.82 -6.07 -2.72
N ALA A 82 -9.29 -4.98 -3.31
CA ALA A 82 -9.06 -3.71 -2.64
C ALA A 82 -10.35 -3.14 -2.04
N ALA A 83 -11.43 -3.08 -2.82
CA ALA A 83 -12.73 -2.57 -2.36
C ALA A 83 -13.30 -3.39 -1.19
N TYR A 84 -13.19 -4.73 -1.22
CA TYR A 84 -13.59 -5.59 -0.10
C TYR A 84 -12.73 -5.37 1.15
N GLY A 85 -11.49 -4.91 0.99
CA GLY A 85 -10.59 -4.51 2.07
C GLY A 85 -10.76 -3.06 2.54
N GLY A 86 -11.67 -2.28 1.94
CA GLY A 86 -11.85 -0.86 2.26
C GLY A 86 -10.79 0.06 1.61
N VAL A 87 -10.00 -0.45 0.68
CA VAL A 87 -9.06 0.35 -0.12
C VAL A 87 -9.80 0.97 -1.28
N THR A 88 -9.86 2.30 -1.31
CA THR A 88 -10.58 3.08 -2.34
C THR A 88 -9.65 3.70 -3.37
N SER A 89 -8.34 3.68 -3.09
CA SER A 89 -7.30 4.24 -3.97
C SER A 89 -6.03 3.41 -3.88
N TYR A 90 -5.37 3.16 -5.01
CA TYR A 90 -4.10 2.45 -5.03
C TYR A 90 -3.10 3.04 -6.01
N PHE A 91 -1.81 2.82 -5.74
CA PHE A 91 -0.71 3.12 -6.66
C PHE A 91 0.00 1.82 -7.04
N GLU A 92 -0.02 1.49 -8.33
CA GLU A 92 0.60 0.27 -8.82
C GLU A 92 2.05 0.50 -9.26
N MET A 93 2.87 -0.50 -8.99
CA MET A 93 4.29 -0.53 -9.30
C MET A 93 4.56 -0.81 -10.78
N PRO A 94 5.73 -0.34 -11.30
CA PRO A 94 6.02 -0.38 -12.73
C PRO A 94 6.53 -1.73 -13.25
N ASN A 95 6.75 -2.75 -12.40
CA ASN A 95 7.37 -4.03 -12.77
C ASN A 95 6.40 -5.03 -13.41
N THR A 96 5.63 -4.57 -14.37
CA THR A 96 4.74 -5.35 -15.24
C THR A 96 5.44 -5.81 -16.53
N ASN A 97 4.76 -6.42 -17.46
CA ASN A 97 5.32 -6.82 -18.75
C ASN A 97 4.39 -6.37 -19.93
N PRO A 98 4.76 -5.31 -20.69
CA PRO A 98 5.99 -4.52 -20.54
C PRO A 98 6.04 -3.74 -19.21
N GLN A 99 7.26 -3.33 -18.83
CA GLN A 99 7.49 -2.48 -17.66
C GLN A 99 6.97 -1.07 -17.93
N THR A 100 6.46 -0.38 -16.90
CA THR A 100 5.99 1.01 -17.00
C THR A 100 7.17 1.98 -16.92
N THR A 101 8.00 2.00 -17.94
CA THR A 101 9.24 2.77 -18.04
C THR A 101 9.26 3.74 -19.22
N THR A 102 8.13 3.87 -19.92
CA THR A 102 7.90 4.81 -21.02
C THR A 102 6.54 5.49 -20.88
N LEU A 103 6.32 6.60 -21.59
CA LEU A 103 5.02 7.30 -21.60
C LEU A 103 3.91 6.44 -22.20
N GLU A 104 4.23 5.66 -23.25
CA GLU A 104 3.27 4.77 -23.91
C GLU A 104 2.81 3.64 -22.97
N ALA A 105 3.73 3.03 -22.23
CA ALA A 105 3.39 2.00 -21.24
C ALA A 105 2.55 2.57 -20.08
N LEU A 106 2.83 3.80 -19.65
CA LEU A 106 2.04 4.49 -18.64
C LEU A 106 0.62 4.80 -19.16
N GLN A 107 0.50 5.28 -20.39
CA GLN A 107 -0.79 5.55 -21.04
C GLN A 107 -1.61 4.25 -21.20
N ASP A 108 -1.00 3.14 -21.64
CA ASP A 108 -1.67 1.84 -21.75
C ASP A 108 -2.25 1.38 -20.40
N LYS A 109 -1.51 1.55 -19.31
CA LYS A 109 -2.03 1.24 -17.97
C LYS A 109 -3.24 2.09 -17.57
N TRP A 110 -3.22 3.38 -17.84
CA TRP A 110 -4.38 4.24 -17.58
C TRP A 110 -5.61 3.80 -18.36
N GLU A 111 -5.45 3.45 -19.63
CA GLU A 111 -6.55 2.97 -20.46
C GLU A 111 -7.10 1.62 -19.99
N ARG A 112 -6.25 0.74 -19.46
CA ARG A 112 -6.68 -0.52 -18.83
C ARG A 112 -7.45 -0.26 -17.56
N ALA A 113 -6.90 0.52 -16.64
CA ALA A 113 -7.54 0.81 -15.38
C ALA A 113 -8.87 1.55 -15.54
N LYS A 114 -8.97 2.47 -16.50
CA LYS A 114 -10.23 3.16 -16.83
C LYS A 114 -11.37 2.19 -17.15
N ARG A 115 -11.06 1.03 -17.76
CA ARG A 115 -12.05 0.03 -18.16
C ARG A 115 -12.33 -1.01 -17.09
N SER A 116 -11.39 -1.28 -16.19
CA SER A 116 -11.46 -2.45 -15.33
C SER A 116 -11.29 -2.17 -13.84
N SER A 117 -10.72 -1.02 -13.45
CA SER A 117 -10.53 -0.72 -12.03
C SER A 117 -11.83 -0.31 -11.37
N HIS A 118 -12.16 -0.96 -10.25
CA HIS A 118 -13.34 -0.65 -9.44
C HIS A 118 -13.09 0.45 -8.42
N VAL A 119 -11.82 0.71 -8.06
CA VAL A 119 -11.41 1.78 -7.15
C VAL A 119 -10.44 2.73 -7.85
N ASN A 120 -10.18 3.89 -7.25
CA ASN A 120 -9.32 4.93 -7.82
C ASN A 120 -7.88 4.44 -7.98
N TYR A 121 -7.19 4.94 -8.99
CA TYR A 121 -5.89 4.40 -9.39
C TYR A 121 -4.90 5.46 -9.84
N SER A 122 -3.63 5.17 -9.62
CA SER A 122 -2.51 5.80 -10.30
C SER A 122 -1.33 4.81 -10.42
N PHE A 123 -0.30 5.21 -11.18
CA PHE A 123 0.83 4.36 -11.52
C PHE A 123 2.14 5.11 -11.32
N PHE A 124 3.11 4.47 -10.67
CA PHE A 124 4.48 4.94 -10.68
C PHE A 124 5.12 4.72 -12.03
N ILE A 125 5.91 5.70 -12.49
CA ILE A 125 6.87 5.49 -13.56
C ILE A 125 8.12 4.83 -12.98
N GLY A 126 8.64 3.80 -13.64
CA GLY A 126 9.85 3.11 -13.21
C GLY A 126 11.12 3.78 -13.74
N ALA A 127 12.11 3.99 -12.87
CA ALA A 127 13.45 4.34 -13.29
C ALA A 127 14.19 3.11 -13.81
N THR A 128 15.06 3.31 -14.80
CA THR A 128 16.02 2.32 -15.33
C THR A 128 17.42 2.94 -15.38
N ASN A 129 18.42 2.18 -15.79
CA ASN A 129 19.76 2.75 -15.99
C ASN A 129 19.87 3.74 -17.15
N THR A 130 18.79 3.95 -17.96
CA THR A 130 18.90 4.69 -19.22
C THR A 130 17.71 5.60 -19.56
N ASN A 131 16.63 5.65 -18.76
CA ASN A 131 15.41 6.38 -19.12
C ASN A 131 15.23 7.75 -18.45
N GLN A 132 16.24 8.29 -17.79
CA GLN A 132 16.13 9.55 -17.03
C GLN A 132 15.75 10.75 -17.89
N THR A 133 16.07 10.74 -19.20
CA THR A 133 15.66 11.79 -20.15
C THR A 133 14.15 11.87 -20.39
N LEU A 134 13.41 10.85 -19.96
CA LEU A 134 11.95 10.81 -20.01
C LEU A 134 11.32 11.70 -18.92
N PHE A 135 11.93 11.81 -17.74
CA PHE A 135 11.30 12.39 -16.56
C PHE A 135 10.83 13.85 -16.74
N PRO A 136 11.56 14.75 -17.44
CA PRO A 136 11.06 16.10 -17.71
C PRO A 136 9.79 16.17 -18.60
N GLN A 137 9.40 15.05 -19.23
CA GLN A 137 8.20 14.96 -20.07
C GLN A 137 6.98 14.44 -19.31
N LEU A 138 7.14 14.04 -18.04
CA LEU A 138 6.06 13.51 -17.22
C LEU A 138 5.08 14.61 -16.84
N ASP A 139 3.79 14.30 -16.93
CA ASP A 139 2.76 15.12 -16.29
C ASP A 139 2.72 14.80 -14.80
N ILE A 140 3.33 15.66 -14.01
CA ILE A 140 3.46 15.50 -12.56
C ILE A 140 2.12 15.47 -11.81
N HIS A 141 1.04 15.98 -12.44
CA HIS A 141 -0.30 15.99 -11.86
C HIS A 141 -1.04 14.65 -11.99
N THR A 142 -0.43 13.66 -12.63
CA THR A 142 -1.09 12.40 -12.98
C THR A 142 -0.41 11.16 -12.41
N ILE A 143 0.77 11.32 -11.80
CA ILE A 143 1.55 10.23 -11.22
C ILE A 143 1.93 10.53 -9.77
N PRO A 144 2.03 9.52 -8.88
CA PRO A 144 2.47 9.73 -7.51
C PRO A 144 3.95 10.11 -7.43
N GLY A 145 4.79 9.53 -8.29
CA GLY A 145 6.23 9.73 -8.27
C GLY A 145 6.99 8.76 -9.18
N ILE A 146 8.28 8.63 -8.92
CA ILE A 146 9.20 7.72 -9.62
C ILE A 146 9.51 6.53 -8.71
N LYS A 147 9.31 5.31 -9.21
CA LYS A 147 9.74 4.08 -8.51
C LYS A 147 11.14 3.68 -8.94
N LEU A 148 11.98 3.40 -7.95
CA LEU A 148 13.38 3.03 -8.13
C LEU A 148 13.66 1.70 -7.41
N PHE A 149 14.21 0.72 -8.11
CA PHE A 149 14.68 -0.53 -7.54
C PHE A 149 16.21 -0.48 -7.41
N MET A 150 16.71 -0.24 -6.20
CA MET A 150 18.13 -0.10 -5.88
C MET A 150 18.80 -1.42 -5.51
N GLY A 151 18.11 -2.55 -5.63
CA GLY A 151 18.61 -3.85 -5.26
C GLY A 151 17.82 -4.97 -5.90
N ALA A 152 18.11 -6.21 -5.51
CA ALA A 152 17.57 -7.44 -6.06
C ALA A 152 16.04 -7.46 -5.99
N SER A 153 15.40 -7.01 -7.05
CA SER A 153 13.95 -7.04 -7.27
C SER A 153 13.57 -8.15 -8.23
N THR A 154 12.30 -8.52 -8.24
CA THR A 154 11.72 -9.35 -9.29
C THR A 154 11.62 -8.55 -10.59
N GLY A 155 12.18 -9.06 -11.68
CA GLY A 155 12.19 -8.42 -12.98
C GLY A 155 13.49 -7.67 -13.30
N ASN A 156 13.57 -7.10 -14.51
CA ASN A 156 14.78 -6.45 -15.03
C ASN A 156 14.71 -4.91 -14.84
N MET A 157 14.48 -4.46 -13.60
CA MET A 157 14.36 -3.02 -13.29
C MET A 157 15.41 -2.52 -12.29
N LEU A 158 16.48 -3.28 -12.09
CA LEU A 158 17.56 -2.85 -11.20
C LEU A 158 18.23 -1.61 -11.75
N VAL A 159 18.38 -0.57 -10.92
CA VAL A 159 19.21 0.60 -11.18
C VAL A 159 20.42 0.54 -10.26
N ASP A 160 21.55 0.13 -10.80
CA ASP A 160 22.81 -0.10 -10.08
C ASP A 160 23.95 0.85 -10.51
N ARG A 161 23.75 1.59 -11.60
CA ARG A 161 24.72 2.58 -12.05
C ARG A 161 24.62 3.85 -11.22
N ARG A 162 25.72 4.21 -10.55
CA ARG A 162 25.79 5.41 -9.70
C ARG A 162 25.30 6.68 -10.42
N GLU A 163 25.72 6.85 -11.68
CA GLU A 163 25.30 8.00 -12.49
C GLU A 163 23.78 8.04 -12.71
N ALA A 164 23.15 6.89 -13.01
CA ALA A 164 21.71 6.80 -13.22
C ALA A 164 20.93 7.11 -11.92
N LEU A 165 21.43 6.64 -10.78
CA LEU A 165 20.88 6.97 -9.46
C LEU A 165 20.95 8.49 -9.22
N GLU A 166 22.13 9.11 -9.41
CA GLU A 166 22.33 10.53 -9.17
C GLU A 166 21.45 11.41 -10.09
N ILE A 167 21.32 11.05 -11.38
CA ILE A 167 20.44 11.78 -12.30
C ILE A 167 18.98 11.62 -11.86
N THR A 168 18.54 10.41 -11.48
CA THR A 168 17.17 10.15 -11.03
C THR A 168 16.81 11.01 -9.83
N PHE A 169 17.63 11.01 -8.78
CA PHE A 169 17.38 11.82 -7.58
C PHE A 169 17.37 13.32 -7.88
N ARG A 170 18.34 13.80 -8.65
CA ARG A 170 18.41 15.23 -9.04
C ARG A 170 17.18 15.65 -9.84
N THR A 171 16.82 14.91 -10.89
CA THR A 171 15.68 15.27 -11.75
C THR A 171 14.36 15.17 -10.99
N ALA A 172 14.19 14.18 -10.12
CA ALA A 172 13.01 14.09 -9.26
C ALA A 172 12.87 15.31 -8.33
N ALA A 173 13.98 15.79 -7.77
CA ALA A 173 13.99 17.01 -6.95
C ALA A 173 13.59 18.25 -7.77
N GLU A 174 14.14 18.40 -8.98
CA GLU A 174 13.81 19.51 -9.91
C GLU A 174 12.32 19.51 -10.29
N LEU A 175 11.72 18.31 -10.43
CA LEU A 175 10.30 18.13 -10.74
C LEU A 175 9.38 18.14 -9.51
N ASN A 176 9.95 18.23 -8.30
CA ASN A 176 9.21 18.09 -7.03
C ASN A 176 8.39 16.80 -6.97
N LEU A 177 8.95 15.71 -7.49
CA LEU A 177 8.37 14.35 -7.47
C LEU A 177 9.03 13.51 -6.38
N PRO A 178 8.24 12.73 -5.61
CA PRO A 178 8.78 11.72 -4.72
C PRO A 178 9.52 10.62 -5.49
N VAL A 179 10.63 10.15 -4.94
CA VAL A 179 11.27 8.89 -5.33
C VAL A 179 10.91 7.84 -4.31
N MET A 180 10.17 6.81 -4.71
CA MET A 180 9.89 5.63 -3.88
C MET A 180 10.89 4.53 -4.19
N THR A 181 11.59 4.02 -3.18
CA THR A 181 12.71 3.09 -3.38
C THR A 181 12.44 1.72 -2.78
N HIS A 182 12.79 0.65 -3.53
CA HIS A 182 13.05 -0.67 -2.98
C HIS A 182 14.55 -0.77 -2.66
N CYS A 183 14.88 -1.01 -1.40
CA CYS A 183 16.25 -0.94 -0.91
C CYS A 183 16.72 -2.29 -0.36
N GLU A 184 17.54 -3.02 -1.15
CA GLU A 184 18.25 -4.21 -0.72
C GLU A 184 19.58 -4.32 -1.52
N ASP A 185 20.70 -4.50 -0.86
CA ASP A 185 21.99 -4.66 -1.52
C ASP A 185 22.13 -6.04 -2.17
N SER A 186 22.22 -6.07 -3.49
CA SER A 186 22.32 -7.31 -4.27
C SER A 186 23.62 -8.07 -4.01
N GLY A 187 24.72 -7.37 -3.71
CA GLY A 187 26.01 -8.00 -3.43
C GLY A 187 25.96 -8.81 -2.14
N ILE A 188 25.44 -8.20 -1.08
CA ILE A 188 25.25 -8.87 0.22
C ILE A 188 24.31 -10.08 0.08
N ILE A 189 23.17 -9.90 -0.59
CA ILE A 189 22.19 -10.98 -0.79
C ILE A 189 22.79 -12.15 -1.57
N ASN A 190 23.54 -11.88 -2.65
CA ASN A 190 24.14 -12.91 -3.47
C ASN A 190 25.21 -13.72 -2.71
N GLU A 191 26.04 -13.07 -1.88
CA GLU A 191 27.00 -13.75 -1.06
C GLU A 191 26.33 -14.60 0.03
N ASN A 192 25.31 -14.04 0.72
CA ASN A 192 24.51 -14.79 1.71
C ASN A 192 23.83 -16.01 1.07
N MET A 193 23.27 -15.86 -0.12
CA MET A 193 22.63 -16.98 -0.85
C MET A 193 23.65 -18.05 -1.24
N LYS A 194 24.83 -17.65 -1.65
CA LYS A 194 25.91 -18.59 -1.97
C LYS A 194 26.29 -19.41 -0.73
N VAL A 195 26.53 -18.77 0.40
CA VAL A 195 26.83 -19.45 1.67
C VAL A 195 25.70 -20.38 2.08
N ALA A 196 24.46 -19.93 1.99
CA ALA A 196 23.30 -20.74 2.32
C ALA A 196 23.18 -21.99 1.41
N LYS A 197 23.48 -21.86 0.12
CA LYS A 197 23.45 -22.99 -0.81
C LYS A 197 24.57 -23.99 -0.52
N GLU A 198 25.75 -23.51 -0.15
CA GLU A 198 26.87 -24.38 0.25
C GLU A 198 26.54 -25.21 1.49
N GLN A 199 25.78 -24.67 2.43
CA GLN A 199 25.41 -25.33 3.68
C GLN A 199 24.14 -26.19 3.57
N PHE A 200 23.13 -25.76 2.82
CA PHE A 200 21.78 -26.33 2.83
C PHE A 200 21.30 -26.84 1.45
N GLY A 201 22.15 -26.81 0.42
CA GLY A 201 21.81 -27.24 -0.93
C GLY A 201 21.22 -26.16 -1.80
N ASP A 202 20.85 -26.49 -3.05
CA ASP A 202 20.49 -25.55 -4.10
C ASP A 202 19.22 -24.70 -3.79
N ASP A 203 18.36 -25.18 -2.91
CA ASP A 203 17.13 -24.49 -2.49
C ASP A 203 17.01 -24.51 -0.96
N PRO A 204 17.77 -23.65 -0.25
CA PRO A 204 17.73 -23.58 1.20
C PRO A 204 16.29 -23.45 1.72
N ASP A 205 16.00 -24.07 2.87
CA ASP A 205 14.69 -23.99 3.49
C ASP A 205 14.26 -22.53 3.71
N ILE A 206 12.98 -22.28 3.57
CA ILE A 206 12.42 -20.90 3.64
C ILE A 206 12.72 -20.22 4.98
N THR A 207 12.98 -20.95 6.04
CA THR A 207 13.35 -20.41 7.35
C THR A 207 14.67 -19.63 7.33
N HIS A 208 15.51 -19.81 6.30
CA HIS A 208 16.75 -19.05 6.07
C HIS A 208 16.56 -17.78 5.24
N HIS A 209 15.32 -17.48 4.79
CA HIS A 209 15.09 -16.35 3.88
C HIS A 209 15.47 -15.00 4.49
N TRP A 210 15.21 -14.81 5.78
CA TRP A 210 15.54 -13.57 6.48
C TRP A 210 17.05 -13.39 6.73
N GLU A 211 17.83 -14.48 6.81
CA GLU A 211 19.29 -14.44 6.91
C GLU A 211 19.92 -14.10 5.55
N ILE A 212 19.39 -14.68 4.47
CA ILE A 212 19.84 -14.43 3.10
C ILE A 212 19.58 -12.98 2.71
N ARG A 213 18.34 -12.50 2.90
CA ARG A 213 17.95 -11.10 2.69
C ARG A 213 18.03 -10.35 4.01
N SER A 214 19.26 -10.18 4.47
CA SER A 214 19.59 -9.75 5.83
C SER A 214 19.27 -8.28 6.11
N ALA A 215 19.26 -7.90 7.38
CA ALA A 215 19.10 -6.52 7.81
C ALA A 215 20.22 -5.62 7.27
N GLU A 216 21.44 -6.15 7.12
CA GLU A 216 22.58 -5.42 6.55
C GLU A 216 22.37 -5.08 5.09
N ALA A 217 21.76 -6.00 4.31
CA ALA A 217 21.43 -5.74 2.90
C ALA A 217 20.41 -4.60 2.76
N CYS A 218 19.37 -4.57 3.59
CA CYS A 218 18.41 -3.48 3.64
C CYS A 218 19.08 -2.16 4.05
N TRP A 219 19.83 -2.17 5.16
CA TRP A 219 20.50 -1.00 5.68
C TRP A 219 21.46 -0.36 4.69
N ALA A 220 22.33 -1.14 4.04
CA ALA A 220 23.33 -0.61 3.10
C ALA A 220 22.66 0.14 1.92
N SER A 221 21.60 -0.41 1.38
CA SER A 221 20.86 0.19 0.27
C SER A 221 20.02 1.39 0.71
N SER A 222 19.31 1.31 1.85
CA SER A 222 18.51 2.41 2.41
C SER A 222 19.40 3.61 2.78
N LEU A 223 20.59 3.38 3.34
CA LEU A 223 21.54 4.44 3.66
C LEU A 223 21.99 5.17 2.40
N LEU A 224 22.32 4.42 1.32
CA LEU A 224 22.68 5.02 0.03
C LEU A 224 21.53 5.89 -0.54
N ALA A 225 20.29 5.44 -0.44
CA ALA A 225 19.13 6.22 -0.87
C ALA A 225 19.01 7.54 -0.08
N VAL A 226 19.19 7.49 1.24
CA VAL A 226 19.17 8.67 2.13
C VAL A 226 20.31 9.66 1.78
N GLU A 227 21.54 9.15 1.56
CA GLU A 227 22.67 10.00 1.14
C GLU A 227 22.37 10.74 -0.17
N LEU A 228 21.78 10.05 -1.14
CA LEU A 228 21.40 10.67 -2.43
C LEU A 228 20.28 11.69 -2.24
N ALA A 229 19.26 11.36 -1.42
CA ALA A 229 18.16 12.26 -1.14
C ALA A 229 18.64 13.54 -0.45
N ARG A 230 19.54 13.44 0.53
CA ARG A 230 20.17 14.61 1.19
C ARG A 230 21.00 15.42 0.24
N LYS A 231 21.83 14.78 -0.61
CA LYS A 231 22.68 15.44 -1.60
C LYS A 231 21.88 16.31 -2.57
N TYR A 232 20.77 15.79 -3.07
CA TYR A 232 19.95 16.45 -4.09
C TYR A 232 18.69 17.13 -3.54
N LYS A 233 18.42 17.02 -2.23
CA LYS A 233 17.20 17.53 -1.58
C LYS A 233 15.92 16.90 -2.16
N THR A 234 15.98 15.63 -2.54
CA THR A 234 14.89 14.89 -3.13
C THR A 234 13.92 14.42 -2.04
N GLN A 235 12.64 14.46 -2.30
CA GLN A 235 11.63 13.79 -1.49
C GLN A 235 11.79 12.27 -1.67
N LEU A 236 12.24 11.57 -0.63
CA LEU A 236 12.47 10.13 -0.63
C LEU A 236 11.40 9.42 0.19
N HIS A 237 10.83 8.38 -0.37
CA HIS A 237 9.95 7.45 0.30
C HIS A 237 10.56 6.04 0.26
N ILE A 238 11.07 5.55 1.39
CA ILE A 238 11.66 4.21 1.46
C ILE A 238 10.53 3.22 1.69
N ALA A 239 10.29 2.37 0.69
CA ALA A 239 9.23 1.36 0.74
C ALA A 239 9.55 0.23 1.72
N HIS A 240 8.51 -0.40 2.26
CA HIS A 240 8.51 -1.66 3.01
C HIS A 240 9.69 -1.83 3.98
N ILE A 241 9.89 -0.86 4.90
CA ILE A 241 10.86 -0.98 6.00
C ILE A 241 10.63 -2.31 6.73
N SER A 242 11.70 -3.07 6.87
CA SER A 242 11.64 -4.42 7.44
C SER A 242 12.52 -4.63 8.67
N THR A 243 13.33 -3.63 9.05
CA THR A 243 14.31 -3.75 10.15
C THR A 243 14.22 -2.61 11.15
N ALA A 244 14.52 -2.90 12.42
CA ALA A 244 14.63 -1.90 13.48
C ALA A 244 15.74 -0.88 13.16
N LYS A 245 16.81 -1.31 12.48
CA LYS A 245 17.95 -0.45 12.14
C LYS A 245 17.57 0.66 11.16
N GLU A 246 16.78 0.33 10.13
CA GLU A 246 16.33 1.30 9.12
C GLU A 246 15.46 2.42 9.72
N LEU A 247 14.76 2.17 10.82
CA LEU A 247 13.95 3.19 11.51
C LEU A 247 14.77 4.38 12.01
N SER A 248 16.09 4.21 12.17
CA SER A 248 16.98 5.32 12.53
C SER A 248 17.22 6.32 11.40
N LEU A 249 16.77 6.03 10.17
CA LEU A 249 16.88 6.93 9.02
C LEU A 249 15.78 8.01 9.00
N ALA A 250 14.73 7.87 9.82
CA ALA A 250 13.60 8.79 9.86
C ALA A 250 13.84 9.98 10.81
N ASN A 251 13.08 11.06 10.55
CA ASN A 251 12.91 12.20 11.47
C ASN A 251 14.20 12.96 11.83
N HIS A 252 15.20 12.97 10.97
CA HIS A 252 16.35 13.83 11.17
C HIS A 252 15.99 15.29 10.82
N PRO A 253 16.31 16.28 11.69
CA PRO A 253 15.95 17.69 11.47
C PRO A 253 16.48 18.25 10.16
N GLU A 254 17.66 17.81 9.70
CA GLU A 254 18.26 18.22 8.44
C GLU A 254 17.48 17.78 7.20
N ASP A 255 16.62 16.78 7.33
CA ASP A 255 15.83 16.26 6.23
C ASP A 255 14.55 17.07 5.98
N GLU A 256 14.16 17.95 6.91
CA GLU A 256 12.97 18.81 6.80
C GLU A 256 11.70 18.04 6.36
N GLY A 257 11.56 16.77 6.79
CA GLY A 257 10.46 15.90 6.44
C GLY A 257 10.52 15.29 5.02
N ARG A 258 11.64 15.45 4.30
CA ARG A 258 11.79 14.89 2.95
C ARG A 258 11.99 13.38 2.91
N ILE A 259 12.42 12.77 4.01
CA ILE A 259 12.62 11.31 4.11
C ILE A 259 11.47 10.71 4.89
N THR A 260 10.75 9.82 4.24
CA THR A 260 9.57 9.13 4.77
C THR A 260 9.74 7.62 4.64
N LEU A 261 9.18 6.87 5.59
CA LEU A 261 9.29 5.42 5.66
C LEU A 261 7.91 4.77 5.55
N GLU A 262 7.80 3.77 4.69
CA GLU A 262 6.62 2.91 4.59
C GLU A 262 6.83 1.64 5.43
N ALA A 263 5.81 1.21 6.15
CA ALA A 263 5.69 -0.16 6.64
C ALA A 263 4.60 -0.90 5.86
N ILE A 264 4.81 -2.19 5.60
CA ILE A 264 3.78 -3.01 4.96
C ILE A 264 3.20 -4.04 5.93
N ILE A 265 2.00 -4.48 5.64
CA ILE A 265 1.26 -5.41 6.49
C ILE A 265 2.07 -6.68 6.80
N ALA A 266 2.86 -7.18 5.84
CA ALA A 266 3.71 -8.35 6.04
C ALA A 266 4.69 -8.20 7.21
N HIS A 267 5.40 -7.07 7.30
CA HIS A 267 6.41 -6.81 8.33
C HIS A 267 5.79 -6.37 9.68
N ILE A 268 4.53 -5.90 9.64
CA ILE A 268 3.77 -5.55 10.84
C ILE A 268 3.13 -6.81 11.46
N ALA A 269 2.63 -7.74 10.64
CA ALA A 269 1.89 -8.91 11.09
C ALA A 269 2.79 -10.08 11.49
N PHE A 270 3.83 -10.37 10.68
CA PHE A 270 4.65 -11.58 10.78
C PHE A 270 6.07 -11.33 11.30
N SER A 271 6.68 -12.40 11.78
CA SER A 271 8.11 -12.49 12.15
C SER A 271 8.74 -13.72 11.51
N ASN A 272 10.07 -13.86 11.63
CA ASN A 272 10.81 -15.04 11.15
C ASN A 272 10.32 -16.37 11.77
N GLU A 273 9.69 -16.34 12.94
CA GLU A 273 9.12 -17.53 13.58
C GLU A 273 7.92 -18.08 12.77
N ASP A 274 7.19 -17.21 12.08
CA ASP A 274 6.03 -17.60 11.27
C ASP A 274 6.41 -18.40 10.02
N TYR A 275 7.69 -18.38 9.59
CA TYR A 275 8.15 -19.28 8.51
C TYR A 275 8.01 -20.76 8.87
N LEU A 276 8.03 -21.12 10.16
CA LEU A 276 7.86 -22.50 10.61
C LEU A 276 6.48 -23.06 10.26
N THR A 277 5.44 -22.22 10.29
CA THR A 277 4.05 -22.62 10.05
C THR A 277 3.53 -22.21 8.69
N LYS A 278 3.78 -20.96 8.27
CA LYS A 278 3.26 -20.38 7.03
C LYS A 278 4.15 -20.66 5.83
N LYS A 279 5.39 -21.14 6.05
CA LYS A 279 6.32 -21.49 4.97
C LYS A 279 6.51 -20.35 3.96
N ALA A 280 6.62 -20.68 2.69
CA ALA A 280 6.81 -19.72 1.61
C ALA A 280 5.58 -18.80 1.36
N LEU A 281 4.43 -19.01 2.01
CA LEU A 281 3.28 -18.11 1.88
C LEU A 281 3.62 -16.69 2.34
N ILE A 282 4.51 -16.54 3.34
CA ILE A 282 4.96 -15.23 3.81
C ILE A 282 6.32 -14.80 3.21
N LYS A 283 6.80 -15.49 2.17
CA LYS A 283 7.99 -15.04 1.45
C LYS A 283 7.71 -13.77 0.68
N CYS A 284 8.40 -12.68 1.02
CA CYS A 284 8.39 -11.38 0.34
C CYS A 284 9.82 -10.81 0.28
N ASN A 285 9.99 -9.71 -0.41
CA ASN A 285 11.24 -8.96 -0.52
C ASN A 285 10.97 -7.48 -0.21
N PRO A 286 11.58 -6.93 0.85
CA PRO A 286 12.49 -7.56 1.81
C PRO A 286 11.82 -8.69 2.59
N SER A 287 12.64 -9.62 3.10
CA SER A 287 12.11 -10.74 3.88
C SER A 287 11.44 -10.27 5.18
N VAL A 288 10.48 -11.04 5.66
CA VAL A 288 10.00 -10.93 7.05
C VAL A 288 11.17 -11.20 7.99
N LYS A 289 11.44 -10.27 8.91
CA LYS A 289 12.61 -10.28 9.82
C LYS A 289 12.25 -10.82 11.20
N THR A 290 13.09 -10.55 12.18
CA THR A 290 12.97 -11.06 13.55
C THR A 290 11.75 -10.49 14.28
N VAL A 291 11.37 -11.13 15.39
CA VAL A 291 10.36 -10.62 16.32
C VAL A 291 10.72 -9.20 16.80
N ALA A 292 12.01 -8.97 17.08
CA ALA A 292 12.48 -7.65 17.53
C ALA A 292 12.31 -6.57 16.45
N ASP A 293 12.55 -6.90 15.18
CA ASP A 293 12.34 -5.99 14.05
C ASP A 293 10.84 -5.66 13.89
N ARG A 294 9.97 -6.67 13.90
CA ARG A 294 8.53 -6.49 13.84
C ARG A 294 8.02 -5.57 14.97
N ASP A 295 8.45 -5.84 16.20
CA ASP A 295 8.00 -5.09 17.36
C ASP A 295 8.53 -3.65 17.35
N ALA A 296 9.74 -3.43 16.83
CA ALA A 296 10.26 -2.08 16.59
C ALA A 296 9.46 -1.33 15.50
N ILE A 297 9.05 -2.00 14.41
CA ILE A 297 8.18 -1.41 13.39
C ILE A 297 6.82 -1.06 13.99
N ARG A 298 6.21 -1.94 14.81
CA ARG A 298 4.95 -1.65 15.51
C ARG A 298 5.07 -0.42 16.42
N GLN A 299 6.16 -0.29 17.16
CA GLN A 299 6.42 0.91 17.97
C GLN A 299 6.54 2.17 17.07
N ALA A 300 7.18 2.06 15.94
CA ALA A 300 7.38 3.16 15.00
C ALA A 300 6.08 3.66 14.32
N LEU A 301 4.98 2.89 14.37
CA LEU A 301 3.66 3.35 13.93
C LEU A 301 3.11 4.49 14.79
N THR A 302 3.52 4.58 16.06
CA THR A 302 2.98 5.53 17.04
C THR A 302 3.89 6.71 17.35
N ASP A 303 5.19 6.59 17.06
CA ASP A 303 6.17 7.64 17.35
C ASP A 303 6.56 8.50 16.13
N GLY A 304 5.89 8.27 15.00
CA GLY A 304 6.02 9.07 13.78
C GLY A 304 7.20 8.71 12.88
N ARG A 305 7.97 7.66 13.19
CA ARG A 305 9.04 7.17 12.31
C ARG A 305 8.51 6.49 11.06
N ILE A 306 7.42 5.73 11.16
CA ILE A 306 6.66 5.25 10.00
C ILE A 306 5.64 6.32 9.60
N THR A 307 5.65 6.68 8.33
CA THR A 307 4.79 7.72 7.77
C THR A 307 3.52 7.14 7.13
N VAL A 308 3.64 6.00 6.45
CA VAL A 308 2.56 5.38 5.65
C VAL A 308 2.55 3.88 5.88
N ILE A 309 1.37 3.27 5.79
CA ILE A 309 1.17 1.82 5.73
C ILE A 309 0.64 1.47 4.35
N GLY A 310 1.43 0.70 3.59
CA GLY A 310 1.05 0.06 2.34
C GLY A 310 0.89 -1.45 2.49
N THR A 311 0.68 -2.16 1.39
CA THR A 311 0.53 -3.62 1.44
C THR A 311 1.64 -4.39 0.76
N ASP A 312 2.29 -3.84 -0.24
CA ASP A 312 3.10 -4.58 -1.21
C ASP A 312 2.34 -5.81 -1.73
N HIS A 313 1.02 -5.60 -2.01
CA HIS A 313 0.15 -6.65 -2.52
C HIS A 313 0.72 -7.22 -3.81
N ALA A 314 1.23 -8.45 -3.74
CA ALA A 314 1.98 -9.07 -4.83
C ALA A 314 1.56 -10.53 -5.05
N PRO A 315 0.40 -10.77 -5.67
CA PRO A 315 -0.14 -12.11 -5.89
C PRO A 315 0.72 -12.95 -6.84
N HIS A 316 0.77 -14.25 -6.54
CA HIS A 316 1.40 -15.29 -7.35
C HIS A 316 0.50 -16.50 -7.40
N LEU A 317 0.64 -17.34 -8.42
CA LEU A 317 -0.05 -18.63 -8.47
C LEU A 317 0.40 -19.52 -7.30
N TRP A 318 -0.50 -20.32 -6.74
CA TRP A 318 -0.19 -21.25 -5.66
C TRP A 318 1.02 -22.13 -5.95
N ALA A 319 1.12 -22.65 -7.18
CA ALA A 319 2.24 -23.46 -7.61
C ALA A 319 3.60 -22.72 -7.55
N GLN A 320 3.59 -21.40 -7.74
CA GLN A 320 4.80 -20.57 -7.67
C GLN A 320 5.23 -20.29 -6.23
N LYS A 321 4.37 -20.53 -5.25
CA LYS A 321 4.67 -20.38 -3.81
C LYS A 321 5.24 -21.66 -3.18
N GLN A 322 5.60 -22.64 -3.99
CA GLN A 322 6.21 -23.90 -3.52
C GLN A 322 7.73 -23.85 -3.60
N GLY A 323 8.41 -24.49 -2.65
CA GLY A 323 9.87 -24.53 -2.55
C GLY A 323 10.42 -23.65 -1.42
N GLY A 324 11.74 -23.52 -1.41
CA GLY A 324 12.51 -22.77 -0.42
C GLY A 324 12.89 -21.37 -0.88
N CYS A 325 14.04 -20.91 -0.40
CA CYS A 325 14.55 -19.56 -0.62
C CYS A 325 14.86 -19.24 -2.09
N SER A 326 15.27 -20.24 -2.89
CA SER A 326 15.61 -20.05 -4.30
C SER A 326 14.39 -20.18 -5.23
N LYS A 327 13.51 -21.15 -4.99
CA LYS A 327 12.45 -21.52 -5.94
C LYS A 327 11.12 -20.82 -5.70
N ALA A 328 10.68 -20.66 -4.44
CA ALA A 328 9.39 -20.03 -4.16
C ALA A 328 9.40 -18.55 -4.57
N ALA A 329 8.33 -18.09 -5.22
CA ALA A 329 8.16 -16.70 -5.59
C ALA A 329 7.98 -15.80 -4.35
N SER A 330 8.55 -14.58 -4.40
CA SER A 330 8.42 -13.56 -3.35
C SER A 330 7.23 -12.66 -3.65
N GLY A 331 6.34 -12.52 -2.68
CA GLY A 331 5.11 -11.72 -2.75
C GLY A 331 3.90 -12.48 -2.20
N MET A 332 2.94 -11.75 -1.66
CA MET A 332 1.71 -12.28 -1.08
C MET A 332 0.53 -11.33 -1.31
N PRO A 333 -0.71 -11.85 -1.42
CA PRO A 333 -1.91 -11.03 -1.59
C PRO A 333 -2.40 -10.52 -0.22
N MET A 334 -2.26 -9.19 0.03
CA MET A 334 -2.59 -8.59 1.33
C MET A 334 -3.60 -7.43 1.26
N VAL A 335 -3.90 -6.86 0.09
CA VAL A 335 -4.74 -5.65 -0.04
C VAL A 335 -6.11 -5.80 0.63
N GLN A 336 -6.74 -6.95 0.49
CA GLN A 336 -8.06 -7.24 1.06
C GLN A 336 -8.05 -7.31 2.59
N PHE A 337 -6.93 -7.65 3.20
CA PHE A 337 -6.82 -7.95 4.63
C PHE A 337 -6.07 -6.85 5.41
N SER A 338 -5.61 -5.80 4.73
CA SER A 338 -4.79 -4.74 5.33
C SER A 338 -5.50 -4.03 6.47
N LEU A 339 -6.67 -3.46 6.21
CA LEU A 339 -7.43 -2.68 7.18
C LEU A 339 -7.85 -3.52 8.40
N VAL A 340 -8.39 -4.72 8.18
CA VAL A 340 -8.84 -5.57 9.30
C VAL A 340 -7.68 -6.09 10.14
N THR A 341 -6.49 -6.31 9.55
CA THR A 341 -5.25 -6.62 10.29
C THR A 341 -4.82 -5.44 11.16
N MET A 342 -4.92 -4.22 10.66
CA MET A 342 -4.58 -3.03 11.44
C MET A 342 -5.61 -2.75 12.55
N LEU A 343 -6.89 -3.00 12.31
CA LEU A 343 -7.95 -2.91 13.34
C LEU A 343 -7.73 -3.91 14.49
N GLU A 344 -7.22 -5.12 14.21
CA GLU A 344 -6.80 -6.03 15.29
C GLU A 344 -5.63 -5.48 16.12
N LEU A 345 -4.73 -4.71 15.53
CA LEU A 345 -3.66 -4.05 16.28
C LEU A 345 -4.19 -2.89 17.13
N VAL A 346 -5.26 -2.24 16.68
CA VAL A 346 -6.01 -1.28 17.51
C VAL A 346 -6.61 -1.98 18.72
N ASP A 347 -7.28 -3.11 18.55
CA ASP A 347 -7.84 -3.90 19.67
C ASP A 347 -6.76 -4.38 20.65
N LYS A 348 -5.55 -4.68 20.15
CA LYS A 348 -4.39 -5.06 20.98
C LYS A 348 -3.70 -3.86 21.64
N GLY A 349 -4.16 -2.65 21.40
CA GLY A 349 -3.59 -1.42 21.98
C GLY A 349 -2.21 -1.03 21.41
N VAL A 350 -1.85 -1.54 20.22
CA VAL A 350 -0.59 -1.17 19.56
C VAL A 350 -0.64 0.27 19.07
N LEU A 351 -1.79 0.71 18.53
CA LEU A 351 -2.04 2.08 18.09
C LEU A 351 -3.52 2.42 18.27
N THR A 352 -3.87 3.70 18.22
CA THR A 352 -5.29 4.11 18.21
C THR A 352 -5.88 4.04 16.82
N ILE A 353 -7.22 4.03 16.72
CA ILE A 353 -7.91 4.03 15.43
C ILE A 353 -7.63 5.32 14.63
N GLU A 354 -7.46 6.46 15.32
CA GLU A 354 -7.10 7.73 14.70
C GLU A 354 -5.68 7.69 14.11
N GLN A 355 -4.74 7.06 14.81
CA GLN A 355 -3.37 6.84 14.29
C GLN A 355 -3.39 5.92 13.08
N MET A 356 -4.18 4.84 13.10
CA MET A 356 -4.36 3.95 11.98
C MET A 356 -4.92 4.69 10.75
N VAL A 357 -6.00 5.46 10.92
CA VAL A 357 -6.60 6.27 9.84
C VAL A 357 -5.59 7.29 9.29
N ASN A 358 -4.78 7.90 10.17
CA ASN A 358 -3.72 8.79 9.72
C ASN A 358 -2.72 8.06 8.81
N LEU A 359 -2.23 6.89 9.20
CA LEU A 359 -1.20 6.14 8.47
C LEU A 359 -1.71 5.54 7.15
N MET A 360 -3.00 5.18 7.06
CA MET A 360 -3.58 4.49 5.91
C MET A 360 -4.37 5.40 4.95
N SER A 361 -4.72 6.63 5.37
CA SER A 361 -5.54 7.53 4.54
C SER A 361 -4.96 8.95 4.48
N HIS A 362 -4.76 9.60 5.63
CA HIS A 362 -4.35 11.01 5.66
C HIS A 362 -2.89 11.22 5.24
N ALA A 363 -1.98 10.39 5.77
CA ALA A 363 -0.56 10.53 5.51
C ALA A 363 -0.20 10.24 4.04
N PRO A 364 -0.68 9.16 3.40
CA PRO A 364 -0.44 8.98 1.96
C PRO A 364 -1.04 10.12 1.13
N ALA A 365 -2.23 10.65 1.48
CA ALA A 365 -2.83 11.79 0.79
C ALA A 365 -1.93 13.04 0.86
N ARG A 366 -1.34 13.32 2.03
CA ARG A 366 -0.40 14.45 2.21
C ARG A 366 0.93 14.21 1.51
N LEU A 367 1.52 13.00 1.70
CA LEU A 367 2.83 12.65 1.14
C LEU A 367 2.87 12.81 -0.38
N PHE A 368 1.88 12.26 -1.05
CA PHE A 368 1.78 12.31 -2.51
C PHE A 368 1.04 13.55 -3.03
N ARG A 369 0.52 14.40 -2.12
CA ARG A 369 -0.27 15.60 -2.46
C ARG A 369 -1.45 15.26 -3.37
N ILE A 370 -2.28 14.31 -2.90
CA ILE A 370 -3.48 13.84 -3.61
C ILE A 370 -4.57 14.89 -3.48
N ASP A 371 -5.22 15.23 -4.60
CA ASP A 371 -6.28 16.22 -4.62
C ASP A 371 -7.57 15.66 -4.03
N GLN A 372 -8.14 16.37 -3.05
CA GLN A 372 -9.49 16.17 -2.48
C GLN A 372 -9.84 14.73 -2.07
N ARG A 373 -8.86 13.90 -1.63
CA ARG A 373 -9.05 12.53 -1.17
C ARG A 373 -8.29 12.26 0.14
N GLY A 374 -8.60 11.15 0.79
CA GLY A 374 -7.95 10.70 2.02
C GLY A 374 -8.43 11.37 3.29
N PHE A 375 -9.45 12.23 3.21
CA PHE A 375 -10.06 12.94 4.34
C PHE A 375 -11.58 12.98 4.19
N LEU A 376 -12.29 12.97 5.32
CA LEU A 376 -13.69 13.28 5.33
C LEU A 376 -13.84 14.80 5.52
N ARG A 377 -14.02 15.53 4.42
CA ARG A 377 -14.16 16.98 4.42
C ARG A 377 -15.23 17.42 3.41
N LYS A 378 -15.93 18.51 3.71
CA LYS A 378 -16.84 19.13 2.74
C LYS A 378 -16.09 19.49 1.44
N GLY A 379 -16.64 19.10 0.29
CA GLY A 379 -16.07 19.29 -1.04
C GLY A 379 -15.05 18.24 -1.46
N TYR A 380 -14.68 17.30 -0.57
CA TYR A 380 -13.81 16.17 -0.91
C TYR A 380 -14.61 15.04 -1.54
N LYS A 381 -13.96 14.24 -2.36
CA LYS A 381 -14.52 13.02 -2.93
C LYS A 381 -15.00 12.09 -1.82
N ALA A 382 -16.18 11.53 -2.00
CA ALA A 382 -16.79 10.63 -1.04
C ALA A 382 -16.20 9.19 -1.19
N ASP A 383 -14.94 9.05 -0.83
CA ASP A 383 -14.26 7.78 -0.65
C ASP A 383 -14.37 7.42 0.85
N ILE A 384 -15.31 6.53 1.18
CA ILE A 384 -15.73 6.28 2.56
C ILE A 384 -15.85 4.78 2.81
N ILE A 385 -15.43 4.34 4.00
CA ILE A 385 -15.55 2.97 4.46
C ILE A 385 -16.40 2.93 5.73
N ILE A 386 -17.25 1.91 5.85
CA ILE A 386 -17.96 1.61 7.10
C ILE A 386 -17.48 0.24 7.58
N VAL A 387 -16.89 0.20 8.77
CA VAL A 387 -16.40 -1.02 9.40
C VAL A 387 -17.15 -1.28 10.70
N ALA A 388 -17.44 -2.56 10.96
CA ALA A 388 -18.13 -2.98 12.17
C ALA A 388 -17.20 -3.82 13.06
N PRO A 389 -17.10 -3.51 14.36
CA PRO A 389 -16.52 -4.40 15.35
C PRO A 389 -17.47 -5.56 15.67
N ASP A 390 -16.99 -6.56 16.38
CA ASP A 390 -17.78 -7.69 16.88
C ASP A 390 -18.56 -8.46 15.79
N GLN A 391 -17.97 -8.54 14.59
CA GLN A 391 -18.51 -9.27 13.43
C GLN A 391 -17.54 -10.38 13.00
N PRO A 392 -17.35 -11.43 13.83
CA PRO A 392 -16.32 -12.44 13.58
C PRO A 392 -16.54 -13.18 12.26
N TRP A 393 -15.45 -13.41 11.53
CA TRP A 393 -15.42 -14.20 10.31
C TRP A 393 -14.04 -14.79 10.08
N THR A 394 -14.01 -16.01 9.52
CA THR A 394 -12.75 -16.73 9.27
C THR A 394 -12.41 -16.66 7.78
N VAL A 395 -11.15 -16.35 7.49
CA VAL A 395 -10.64 -16.30 6.11
C VAL A 395 -10.63 -17.70 5.51
N ASN A 396 -11.34 -17.88 4.43
CA ASN A 396 -11.39 -19.09 3.62
C ASN A 396 -11.31 -18.74 2.13
N GLU A 397 -11.21 -19.71 1.26
CA GLU A 397 -11.08 -19.52 -0.19
C GLU A 397 -12.24 -18.72 -0.79
N ASP A 398 -13.47 -18.94 -0.31
CA ASP A 398 -14.68 -18.29 -0.84
C ASP A 398 -14.68 -16.78 -0.61
N CYS A 399 -14.12 -16.32 0.51
CA CYS A 399 -14.07 -14.90 0.84
C CYS A 399 -12.92 -14.17 0.15
N ILE A 400 -11.91 -14.87 -0.40
CA ILE A 400 -10.76 -14.27 -1.07
C ILE A 400 -11.15 -13.76 -2.46
N GLN A 401 -11.08 -12.45 -2.66
CA GLN A 401 -11.42 -11.79 -3.93
C GLN A 401 -10.27 -11.78 -4.91
N SER A 402 -9.01 -11.75 -4.44
CA SER A 402 -7.83 -11.83 -5.30
C SER A 402 -7.89 -13.05 -6.23
N LYS A 403 -7.48 -12.87 -7.48
CA LYS A 403 -7.52 -13.90 -8.53
C LYS A 403 -6.72 -15.15 -8.17
N CYS A 404 -5.65 -15.00 -7.41
CA CYS A 404 -4.80 -16.12 -6.99
C CYS A 404 -5.45 -17.07 -5.97
N LYS A 405 -6.59 -16.68 -5.34
CA LYS A 405 -7.41 -17.47 -4.44
C LYS A 405 -6.71 -18.06 -3.21
N TRP A 406 -5.65 -17.42 -2.74
CA TRP A 406 -4.99 -17.75 -1.49
C TRP A 406 -4.56 -16.48 -0.75
N SER A 407 -4.28 -16.59 0.54
CA SER A 407 -3.69 -15.53 1.36
C SER A 407 -2.91 -16.17 2.52
N PRO A 408 -1.84 -15.53 3.02
CA PRO A 408 -1.18 -15.97 4.25
C PRO A 408 -2.10 -15.87 5.48
N MET A 409 -3.23 -15.16 5.35
CA MET A 409 -4.25 -15.02 6.40
C MET A 409 -5.27 -16.18 6.41
N MET A 410 -5.17 -17.16 5.52
CA MET A 410 -6.05 -18.32 5.47
C MET A 410 -6.19 -18.97 6.84
N GLY A 411 -7.43 -19.23 7.28
CA GLY A 411 -7.78 -19.81 8.59
C GLY A 411 -7.76 -18.80 9.76
N HIS A 412 -7.32 -17.55 9.54
CA HIS A 412 -7.37 -16.51 10.57
C HIS A 412 -8.81 -16.00 10.78
N THR A 413 -9.21 -15.74 12.02
CA THR A 413 -10.52 -15.18 12.37
C THR A 413 -10.37 -13.73 12.79
N TYR A 414 -10.90 -12.82 11.97
CA TYR A 414 -11.00 -11.41 12.27
C TYR A 414 -12.27 -11.10 13.06
N GLN A 415 -12.21 -10.10 13.95
CA GLN A 415 -13.36 -9.57 14.71
C GLN A 415 -14.03 -8.40 13.97
N TRP A 416 -13.30 -7.73 13.11
CA TRP A 416 -13.75 -6.58 12.34
C TRP A 416 -14.15 -6.98 10.92
N ARG A 417 -15.19 -6.32 10.39
CA ARG A 417 -15.65 -6.54 9.01
C ARG A 417 -15.82 -5.20 8.29
N VAL A 418 -15.35 -5.11 7.05
CA VAL A 418 -15.74 -4.03 6.13
C VAL A 418 -17.15 -4.33 5.66
N LEU A 419 -18.10 -3.46 5.99
CA LEU A 419 -19.51 -3.61 5.60
C LEU A 419 -19.84 -2.83 4.34
N HIS A 420 -19.32 -1.60 4.21
CA HIS A 420 -19.62 -0.75 3.07
C HIS A 420 -18.36 -0.05 2.60
N THR A 421 -18.21 0.04 1.28
CA THR A 421 -17.18 0.83 0.61
C THR A 421 -17.83 1.73 -0.40
N PHE A 422 -17.63 3.04 -0.24
CA PHE A 422 -18.02 4.05 -1.20
C PHE A 422 -16.77 4.54 -1.93
N CYS A 423 -16.84 4.61 -3.24
CA CYS A 423 -15.79 5.15 -4.10
C CYS A 423 -16.40 6.23 -5.00
N ASN A 424 -15.89 7.45 -4.91
CA ASN A 424 -16.48 8.62 -5.62
C ASN A 424 -17.99 8.74 -5.38
N GLY A 425 -18.41 8.60 -4.13
CA GLY A 425 -19.82 8.65 -3.73
C GLY A 425 -20.67 7.45 -4.16
N ASN A 426 -20.18 6.56 -4.99
CA ASN A 426 -20.90 5.37 -5.42
C ASN A 426 -20.75 4.23 -4.39
N HIS A 427 -21.87 3.58 -4.06
CA HIS A 427 -21.90 2.48 -3.09
C HIS A 427 -21.40 1.18 -3.73
N LEU A 428 -20.08 1.03 -3.79
CA LEU A 428 -19.37 -0.05 -4.50
C LEU A 428 -19.54 -1.42 -3.81
N LEU A 429 -19.42 -1.45 -2.48
CA LEU A 429 -19.65 -2.64 -1.66
C LEU A 429 -20.75 -2.33 -0.64
N ASN A 430 -21.85 -3.08 -0.68
CA ASN A 430 -22.95 -3.02 0.28
C ASN A 430 -23.07 -4.38 0.99
N LYS A 431 -22.42 -4.52 2.13
CA LYS A 431 -22.23 -5.79 2.86
C LYS A 431 -21.55 -6.82 1.95
N GLU A 432 -22.30 -7.81 1.46
CA GLU A 432 -21.77 -8.85 0.58
C GLU A 432 -22.04 -8.58 -0.90
N LYS A 433 -22.82 -7.53 -1.21
CA LYS A 433 -23.18 -7.17 -2.59
C LYS A 433 -22.16 -6.20 -3.17
N PHE A 434 -21.49 -6.62 -4.20
CA PHE A 434 -20.55 -5.83 -4.95
C PHE A 434 -21.17 -5.37 -6.27
N ASP A 435 -21.07 -4.09 -6.58
CA ASP A 435 -21.53 -3.54 -7.86
C ASP A 435 -20.39 -3.49 -8.88
N ASN A 436 -20.38 -4.47 -9.79
CA ASN A 436 -19.37 -4.57 -10.84
C ASN A 436 -19.48 -3.47 -11.92
N THR A 437 -20.53 -2.66 -11.92
CA THR A 437 -20.73 -1.59 -12.91
C THR A 437 -20.03 -0.29 -12.51
N ILE A 438 -19.62 -0.18 -11.25
CA ILE A 438 -18.91 0.99 -10.73
C ILE A 438 -17.40 0.86 -11.05
N HIS A 439 -16.85 1.94 -11.57
CA HIS A 439 -15.43 2.08 -11.86
C HIS A 439 -14.83 3.26 -11.11
N GLY A 440 -13.57 3.10 -10.70
CA GLY A 440 -12.78 4.14 -10.10
C GLY A 440 -12.32 5.20 -11.12
N GLU A 441 -11.73 6.25 -10.59
CA GLU A 441 -11.18 7.36 -11.37
C GLU A 441 -9.66 7.39 -11.29
N ARG A 442 -9.04 8.00 -12.29
CA ARG A 442 -7.62 8.36 -12.23
C ARG A 442 -7.43 9.43 -11.15
N ILE A 443 -6.45 9.19 -10.26
CA ILE A 443 -6.11 10.12 -9.20
C ILE A 443 -5.32 11.29 -9.77
N THR A 444 -5.58 12.49 -9.25
CA THR A 444 -4.83 13.72 -9.55
C THR A 444 -4.01 14.18 -8.34
N PHE A 445 -2.90 14.85 -8.62
CA PHE A 445 -1.92 15.22 -7.62
C PHE A 445 -1.45 16.68 -7.82
N ARG A 446 -1.08 17.35 -6.72
CA ARG A 446 -0.33 18.61 -6.76
C ARG A 446 -1.03 19.74 -7.51
N ASN A 447 -2.35 19.71 -7.59
CA ASN A 447 -3.10 20.86 -8.09
C ASN A 447 -3.03 21.95 -7.01
N ASP A 448 -2.45 23.09 -7.34
CA ASP A 448 -2.45 24.26 -6.49
C ASP A 448 -3.86 24.87 -6.54
N ASN A 449 -4.70 24.53 -5.55
CA ASN A 449 -6.00 25.17 -5.29
C ASN A 449 -5.91 26.03 -4.04
#